data_7a2ba9915b02e4897333e733fe07053b
#
_entry.id   7a2ba9915b02e4897333e733fe07053b
#
_cell.length_a   1.000
_cell.length_b   1.000
_cell.length_c   1.000
_cell.angle_alpha   90.00
_cell.angle_beta   90.00
_cell.angle_gamma   90.00
#
_symmetry.space_group_name_H-M   'P 1'
#
loop_
_entity.id
_entity.type
_entity.pdbx_description
1 polymer ?
#
loop_
_entity_poly.entity_id
_entity_poly.type
_entity_poly.pdbx_seq_one_letter_code
_entity_poly.pdbx_strand_id
1 'polypeptide(L)' 'MKRIPISAADYIGKSTEQKPQLQDGAKDGETLYEVDTKKAYIFYDGDWWEV' A
#
# COMPACT_ATOMS: atom_id res chain seq x y z
N MET A 1 2.68 4.43 -6.76
CA MET A 1 1.74 4.69 -5.65
C MET A 1 2.24 5.87 -4.86
N LYS A 2 1.33 6.60 -4.28
CA LYS A 2 1.66 7.83 -3.57
C LYS A 2 1.61 7.59 -2.06
N ARG A 3 2.65 8.04 -1.35
CA ARG A 3 2.63 8.02 0.12
C ARG A 3 1.86 9.24 0.61
N ILE A 4 0.96 9.04 1.57
CA ILE A 4 0.16 10.13 2.13
C ILE A 4 0.42 10.24 3.63
N PRO A 5 0.44 11.49 4.18
CA PRO A 5 0.78 11.70 5.59
C PRO A 5 -0.45 11.71 6.50
N ILE A 6 -1.49 10.96 6.15
CA ILE A 6 -2.70 10.88 6.97
C ILE A 6 -2.95 9.44 7.39
N SER A 7 -3.78 9.27 8.42
CA SER A 7 -3.89 8.01 9.14
C SER A 7 -4.69 6.92 8.46
N ALA A 8 -5.39 7.21 7.36
CA ALA A 8 -6.23 6.20 6.71
C ALA A 8 -5.41 5.09 6.03
N ALA A 9 -4.28 5.47 5.44
CA ALA A 9 -3.36 4.53 4.81
C ALA A 9 -2.01 5.22 4.65
N ASP A 10 -0.95 4.43 4.46
CA ASP A 10 0.37 4.99 4.22
C ASP A 10 0.59 5.27 2.74
N TYR A 11 -0.06 4.50 1.87
CA TYR A 11 0.01 4.67 0.42
C TYR A 11 -1.37 4.70 -0.18
N ILE A 12 -1.50 5.38 -1.31
CA ILE A 12 -2.75 5.45 -2.06
C ILE A 12 -2.43 5.43 -3.56
N GLY A 13 -3.26 4.74 -4.34
CA GLY A 13 -3.07 4.68 -5.77
C GLY A 13 -4.12 3.81 -6.42
N LYS A 14 -3.89 3.50 -7.71
CA LYS A 14 -4.78 2.63 -8.48
C LYS A 14 -4.19 1.23 -8.60
N SER A 15 -5.05 0.25 -8.88
CA SER A 15 -4.60 -1.14 -9.04
C SER A 15 -3.62 -1.32 -10.19
N THR A 16 -3.64 -0.43 -11.18
CA THR A 16 -2.72 -0.46 -12.32
C THR A 16 -1.33 0.05 -11.99
N GLU A 17 -1.18 0.73 -10.86
CA GLU A 17 0.13 1.25 -10.44
C GLU A 17 0.89 0.17 -9.69
N GLN A 18 2.21 0.21 -9.84
CA GLN A 18 3.05 -0.73 -9.11
C GLN A 18 3.05 -0.41 -7.62
N LYS A 19 2.81 -1.42 -6.79
CA LYS A 19 2.86 -1.27 -5.35
C LYS A 19 4.30 -1.11 -4.87
N PRO A 20 4.54 -0.31 -3.83
CA PRO A 20 5.89 -0.19 -3.27
C PRO A 20 6.44 -1.54 -2.84
N GLN A 21 7.73 -1.76 -3.08
CA GLN A 21 8.41 -2.98 -2.73
C GLN A 21 9.32 -2.74 -1.53
N LEU A 22 9.90 -3.82 -1.00
CA LEU A 22 10.82 -3.72 0.13
C LEU A 22 11.97 -2.76 -0.17
N GLN A 23 12.53 -2.83 -1.39
CA GLN A 23 13.62 -1.95 -1.82
C GLN A 23 13.17 -0.50 -1.96
N ASP A 24 11.88 -0.24 -2.05
CA ASP A 24 11.33 1.13 -2.11
C ASP A 24 11.05 1.69 -0.73
N GLY A 25 11.35 0.94 0.33
CA GLY A 25 11.17 1.39 1.69
C GLY A 25 9.86 0.94 2.35
N ALA A 26 9.12 0.03 1.74
CA ALA A 26 7.91 -0.51 2.37
C ALA A 26 8.30 -1.33 3.60
N LYS A 27 7.54 -1.17 4.68
CA LYS A 27 7.82 -1.81 5.96
C LYS A 27 6.60 -2.60 6.43
N ASP A 28 6.86 -3.65 7.19
CA ASP A 28 5.80 -4.45 7.80
C ASP A 28 4.83 -3.56 8.58
N GLY A 29 3.55 -3.76 8.36
CA GLY A 29 2.49 -3.01 9.01
C GLY A 29 2.03 -1.77 8.28
N GLU A 30 2.73 -1.35 7.22
CA GLU A 30 2.26 -0.24 6.41
C GLU A 30 1.05 -0.65 5.61
N THR A 31 0.14 0.30 5.36
CA THR A 31 -1.13 0.05 4.69
C THR A 31 -1.19 0.78 3.36
N LEU A 32 -2.04 0.25 2.45
CA LEU A 32 -2.20 0.77 1.11
C LEU A 32 -3.67 0.70 0.73
N TYR A 33 -4.18 1.75 0.09
CA TYR A 33 -5.55 1.78 -0.39
C TYR A 33 -5.58 1.95 -1.91
N GLU A 34 -6.31 1.07 -2.59
CA GLU A 34 -6.57 1.18 -4.04
C GLU A 34 -7.88 1.89 -4.28
N VAL A 35 -7.81 3.08 -4.88
CA VAL A 35 -8.99 3.93 -5.03
C VAL A 35 -9.96 3.43 -6.08
N ASP A 36 -9.48 2.69 -7.10
CA ASP A 36 -10.33 2.17 -8.17
C ASP A 36 -11.07 0.90 -7.77
N THR A 37 -10.45 0.05 -6.98
CA THR A 37 -11.05 -1.21 -6.53
C THR A 37 -11.66 -1.11 -5.15
N LYS A 38 -11.32 -0.06 -4.40
CA LYS A 38 -11.72 0.18 -3.01
C LYS A 38 -11.26 -0.94 -2.08
N LYS A 39 -10.08 -1.50 -2.39
CA LYS A 39 -9.48 -2.55 -1.57
C LYS A 39 -8.33 -1.98 -0.76
N ALA A 40 -8.15 -2.52 0.44
CA ALA A 40 -7.06 -2.14 1.33
C ALA A 40 -6.11 -3.33 1.51
N TYR A 41 -4.83 -3.02 1.68
CA TYR A 41 -3.79 -4.03 1.84
C TYR A 41 -2.87 -3.64 2.98
N ILE A 42 -2.21 -4.65 3.55
CA ILE A 42 -1.16 -4.44 4.55
C ILE A 42 0.11 -5.13 4.08
N PHE A 43 1.26 -4.48 4.31
CA PHE A 43 2.56 -5.02 3.92
C PHE A 43 3.09 -5.92 5.03
N TYR A 44 3.48 -7.14 4.66
CA TYR A 44 4.09 -8.07 5.60
C TYR A 44 4.91 -9.10 4.85
N ASP A 45 6.09 -9.38 5.37
CA ASP A 45 6.98 -10.43 4.85
C ASP A 45 7.27 -10.24 3.35
N GLY A 46 7.52 -8.99 2.96
CA GLY A 46 7.91 -8.66 1.60
C GLY A 46 6.78 -8.63 0.59
N ASP A 47 5.53 -8.68 1.03
CA ASP A 47 4.39 -8.71 0.12
C ASP A 47 3.20 -7.92 0.67
N TRP A 48 2.25 -7.62 -0.21
CA TRP A 48 1.01 -6.95 0.14
C TRP A 48 -0.11 -7.97 0.29
N TRP A 49 -0.81 -7.91 1.41
CA TRP A 49 -1.90 -8.83 1.71
C TRP A 49 -3.21 -8.05 1.80
N GLU A 50 -4.23 -8.52 1.11
CA GLU A 50 -5.54 -7.86 1.16
C GLU A 50 -6.16 -8.02 2.55
N VAL A 51 -6.66 -6.91 3.06
CA VAL A 51 -7.28 -6.88 4.39
C VAL A 51 -8.75 -7.31 4.31
#